data_4f7e253b2078048a9892b6a35de952af
#
_entry.id   4f7e253b2078048a9892b6a35de952af
#
_cell.length_a   1.000
_cell.length_b   1.000
_cell.length_c   1.000
_cell.angle_alpha   90.00
_cell.angle_beta   90.00
_cell.angle_gamma   90.00
#
_symmetry.space_group_name_H-M   'P 1'
#
loop_
_entity.id
_entity.type
_entity.pdbx_description
1 polymer ?
#
loop_
_entity_poly.entity_id
_entity_poly.type
_entity_poly.pdbx_seq_one_letter_code
_entity_poly.pdbx_strand_id
1 'polypeptide(L)'
;VNKDSGVKIIKVEGEKFKDLNQNGKLDRYEDWRLPVEERAKDLASKMSVEQIAGLMLYSQHQSIPAGEVGFGAGTYNEKPFSESGAKASAISDQQKQFLKDDNLRHVLLTAVKSPEVAAEWNNNVQAYVESLGLGIPANNSSDPRNTATVTSEFNAGAGGTISLWPDGLAMGATFDPELVRQFGEIAAKEYRALGITTALSPKIDLGTEPRWYRIAYVFSESPELVKAMGKAYVEGFQTSGKDTEINSGWGYESVNAMVKHWPGGGPEEGGRDAHWAMGKFAVY
;
A
#
# COMPACT_ATOMS: atom_id res chain seq x y z
N VAL A 1 17.37 1.60 -12.47
CA VAL A 1 17.76 0.18 -12.34
C VAL A 1 18.75 0.05 -11.21
N ASN A 2 18.45 -0.79 -10.26
CA ASN A 2 19.43 -1.16 -9.22
C ASN A 2 20.47 -2.11 -9.84
N LYS A 3 21.73 -1.91 -9.51
CA LYS A 3 22.82 -2.77 -10.02
C LYS A 3 22.66 -4.24 -9.64
N ASP A 4 22.02 -4.49 -8.50
CA ASP A 4 21.83 -5.84 -7.96
C ASP A 4 20.61 -6.56 -8.58
N SER A 5 19.77 -5.87 -9.36
CA SER A 5 18.62 -6.50 -10.04
C SER A 5 19.01 -7.35 -11.24
N GLY A 6 20.20 -7.15 -11.81
CA GLY A 6 20.62 -7.81 -13.04
C GLY A 6 19.96 -7.26 -14.33
N VAL A 7 18.97 -6.40 -14.18
CA VAL A 7 18.24 -5.76 -15.29
C VAL A 7 19.15 -4.79 -16.03
N LYS A 8 19.22 -4.93 -17.34
CA LYS A 8 20.03 -4.09 -18.22
C LYS A 8 19.19 -2.96 -18.82
N ILE A 9 19.87 -1.89 -19.18
CA ILE A 9 19.29 -0.85 -20.05
C ILE A 9 19.68 -1.16 -21.49
N ILE A 10 18.68 -1.36 -22.34
CA ILE A 10 18.84 -1.49 -23.78
C ILE A 10 18.47 -0.17 -24.47
N LYS A 11 19.07 0.08 -25.61
CA LYS A 11 18.79 1.27 -26.44
C LYS A 11 18.12 0.83 -27.73
N VAL A 12 16.96 1.38 -28.02
CA VAL A 12 16.24 1.15 -29.28
C VAL A 12 15.78 2.51 -29.81
N GLU A 13 16.12 2.81 -31.05
CA GLU A 13 15.78 4.07 -31.71
C GLU A 13 16.22 5.34 -30.95
N GLY A 14 17.35 5.26 -30.23
CA GLY A 14 17.87 6.36 -29.44
C GLY A 14 17.34 6.44 -27.99
N GLU A 15 16.25 5.76 -27.68
CA GLU A 15 15.61 5.74 -26.37
C GLU A 15 16.12 4.59 -25.49
N LYS A 16 15.93 4.72 -24.17
CA LYS A 16 16.40 3.77 -23.16
C LYS A 16 15.24 2.99 -22.55
N PHE A 17 15.37 1.68 -22.50
CA PHE A 17 14.37 0.78 -21.93
C PHE A 17 15.02 -0.18 -20.93
N LYS A 18 14.23 -0.63 -19.96
CA LYS A 18 14.62 -1.72 -19.06
C LYS A 18 14.34 -3.05 -19.74
N ASP A 19 15.34 -3.91 -19.84
CA ASP A 19 15.21 -5.30 -20.26
C ASP A 19 14.83 -6.12 -19.02
N LEU A 20 13.53 -6.07 -18.67
CA LEU A 20 13.02 -6.59 -17.40
C LEU A 20 13.07 -8.13 -17.32
N ASN A 21 12.85 -8.80 -18.44
CA ASN A 21 12.95 -10.26 -18.52
C ASN A 21 14.34 -10.76 -18.93
N GLN A 22 15.29 -9.85 -19.10
CA GLN A 22 16.71 -10.12 -19.38
C GLN A 22 16.95 -10.95 -20.64
N ASN A 23 16.09 -10.82 -21.66
CA ASN A 23 16.20 -11.55 -22.92
C ASN A 23 17.03 -10.82 -24.00
N GLY A 24 17.46 -9.58 -23.72
CA GLY A 24 18.26 -8.75 -24.61
C GLY A 24 17.47 -8.08 -25.75
N LYS A 25 16.15 -8.09 -25.69
CA LYS A 25 15.24 -7.50 -26.68
C LYS A 25 14.25 -6.58 -26.00
N LEU A 26 13.71 -5.63 -26.74
CA LEU A 26 12.61 -4.79 -26.26
C LEU A 26 11.28 -5.53 -26.45
N ASP A 27 10.70 -6.01 -25.38
CA ASP A 27 9.34 -6.55 -25.40
C ASP A 27 8.30 -5.44 -25.32
N ARG A 28 7.05 -5.72 -25.77
CA ARG A 28 6.00 -4.69 -25.78
C ARG A 28 5.68 -4.16 -24.38
N TYR A 29 5.69 -5.00 -23.34
CA TYR A 29 5.39 -4.57 -21.98
C TYR A 29 6.49 -3.67 -21.38
N GLU A 30 7.70 -3.72 -21.89
CA GLU A 30 8.85 -2.90 -21.51
C GLU A 30 8.88 -1.54 -22.22
N ASP A 31 8.19 -1.45 -23.36
CA ASP A 31 8.14 -0.23 -24.16
C ASP A 31 7.17 0.78 -23.55
N TRP A 32 7.70 1.73 -22.78
CA TRP A 32 6.93 2.76 -22.10
C TRP A 32 6.21 3.73 -23.06
N ARG A 33 6.52 3.72 -24.36
CA ARG A 33 5.85 4.54 -25.38
C ARG A 33 4.49 3.96 -25.78
N LEU A 34 4.28 2.67 -25.56
CA LEU A 34 3.02 2.00 -25.92
C LEU A 34 1.91 2.28 -24.88
N PRO A 35 0.64 2.25 -25.32
CA PRO A 35 -0.49 2.32 -24.41
C PRO A 35 -0.44 1.27 -23.29
N VAL A 36 -0.93 1.64 -22.09
CA VAL A 36 -0.89 0.77 -20.91
C VAL A 36 -1.60 -0.56 -21.16
N GLU A 37 -2.72 -0.55 -21.89
CA GLU A 37 -3.50 -1.75 -22.22
C GLU A 37 -2.71 -2.74 -23.08
N GLU A 38 -1.93 -2.25 -24.02
CA GLU A 38 -1.08 -3.09 -24.86
C GLU A 38 0.06 -3.71 -24.06
N ARG A 39 0.68 -2.92 -23.20
CA ARG A 39 1.75 -3.35 -22.32
C ARG A 39 1.24 -4.39 -21.31
N ALA A 40 0.10 -4.14 -20.68
CA ALA A 40 -0.52 -5.06 -19.75
C ALA A 40 -0.90 -6.40 -20.40
N LYS A 41 -1.46 -6.36 -21.63
CA LYS A 41 -1.80 -7.56 -22.39
C LYS A 41 -0.58 -8.39 -22.75
N ASP A 42 0.50 -7.75 -23.16
CA ASP A 42 1.76 -8.45 -23.49
C ASP A 42 2.37 -9.09 -22.22
N LEU A 43 2.42 -8.35 -21.11
CA LEU A 43 2.89 -8.88 -19.82
C LEU A 43 2.06 -10.10 -19.39
N ALA A 44 0.72 -9.96 -19.39
CA ALA A 44 -0.17 -11.05 -18.99
C ALA A 44 0.02 -12.31 -19.85
N SER A 45 0.31 -12.16 -21.15
CA SER A 45 0.58 -13.30 -22.04
C SER A 45 1.87 -14.07 -21.72
N LYS A 46 2.77 -13.45 -20.97
CA LYS A 46 4.07 -14.03 -20.56
C LYS A 46 4.04 -14.63 -19.16
N MET A 47 2.98 -14.37 -18.41
CA MET A 47 2.84 -14.83 -17.02
C MET A 47 2.32 -16.26 -16.94
N SER A 48 2.84 -17.03 -16.00
CA SER A 48 2.23 -18.31 -15.60
C SER A 48 0.96 -18.07 -14.76
N VAL A 49 0.16 -19.14 -14.59
CA VAL A 49 -1.05 -19.09 -13.73
C VAL A 49 -0.65 -18.80 -12.29
N GLU A 50 0.46 -19.34 -11.81
CA GLU A 50 0.99 -19.12 -10.44
C GLU A 50 1.39 -17.64 -10.25
N GLN A 51 2.02 -17.02 -11.25
CA GLN A 51 2.36 -15.60 -11.21
C GLN A 51 1.10 -14.72 -11.20
N ILE A 52 0.09 -15.06 -12.00
CA ILE A 52 -1.19 -14.36 -11.98
C ILE A 52 -1.88 -14.52 -10.62
N ALA A 53 -1.92 -15.74 -10.08
CA ALA A 53 -2.50 -15.99 -8.76
C ALA A 53 -1.77 -15.21 -7.65
N GLY A 54 -0.44 -15.14 -7.69
CA GLY A 54 0.36 -14.36 -6.75
C GLY A 54 0.03 -12.87 -6.76
N LEU A 55 -0.31 -12.28 -7.92
CA LEU A 55 -0.75 -10.89 -8.02
C LEU A 55 -2.13 -10.64 -7.39
N MET A 56 -2.90 -11.68 -7.12
CA MET A 56 -4.21 -11.59 -6.46
C MET A 56 -4.12 -11.76 -4.93
N LEU A 57 -2.93 -11.98 -4.40
CA LEU A 57 -2.69 -12.22 -2.98
C LEU A 57 -2.12 -10.97 -2.30
N TYR A 58 -2.49 -10.80 -1.04
CA TYR A 58 -1.87 -9.85 -0.10
C TYR A 58 -0.98 -10.59 0.89
N SER A 59 0.13 -9.96 1.30
CA SER A 59 0.91 -10.47 2.42
C SER A 59 0.14 -10.40 3.73
N GLN A 60 0.55 -11.17 4.70
CA GLN A 60 0.22 -10.88 6.10
C GLN A 60 0.79 -9.50 6.50
N HIS A 61 0.37 -8.98 7.64
CA HIS A 61 0.91 -7.75 8.22
C HIS A 61 2.44 -7.84 8.35
N GLN A 62 3.14 -6.85 7.83
CA GLN A 62 4.61 -6.80 7.86
C GLN A 62 5.09 -5.66 8.74
N SER A 63 6.09 -5.92 9.57
CA SER A 63 6.88 -4.89 10.25
C SER A 63 8.30 -4.83 9.67
N ILE A 64 8.91 -3.65 9.71
CA ILE A 64 10.26 -3.42 9.18
C ILE A 64 11.14 -2.78 10.27
N PRO A 65 12.13 -3.50 10.81
CA PRO A 65 12.47 -4.91 10.53
C PRO A 65 11.38 -5.87 10.97
N ALA A 66 11.39 -7.09 10.41
CA ALA A 66 10.44 -8.14 10.78
C ALA A 66 10.52 -8.46 12.28
N GLY A 67 9.35 -8.64 12.90
CA GLY A 67 9.26 -9.07 14.28
C GLY A 67 9.68 -10.53 14.48
N GLU A 68 9.88 -10.93 15.71
CA GLU A 68 10.26 -12.31 16.05
C GLU A 68 9.03 -13.22 16.25
N VAL A 69 7.89 -12.63 16.55
CA VAL A 69 6.63 -13.33 16.81
C VAL A 69 5.45 -12.61 16.16
N GLY A 70 4.35 -13.33 15.96
CA GLY A 70 3.10 -12.78 15.45
C GLY A 70 3.02 -12.74 13.92
N PHE A 71 2.05 -11.99 13.43
CA PHE A 71 1.86 -11.80 11.98
C PHE A 71 3.06 -11.06 11.38
N GLY A 72 3.61 -11.59 10.28
CA GLY A 72 4.79 -11.01 9.63
C GLY A 72 6.10 -11.22 10.39
N ALA A 73 6.13 -12.16 11.34
CA ALA A 73 7.38 -12.60 11.93
C ALA A 73 8.35 -13.12 10.86
N GLY A 74 9.64 -12.89 11.08
CA GLY A 74 10.63 -13.25 10.07
C GLY A 74 12.04 -13.35 10.62
N THR A 75 12.88 -14.00 9.82
CA THR A 75 14.29 -14.24 10.10
C THR A 75 15.17 -13.57 9.03
N TYR A 76 16.43 -13.48 9.32
CA TYR A 76 17.48 -12.96 8.44
C TYR A 76 18.63 -13.96 8.44
N ASN A 77 18.77 -14.74 7.37
CA ASN A 77 19.66 -15.92 7.31
C ASN A 77 19.38 -16.88 8.48
N GLU A 78 18.10 -17.23 8.64
CA GLU A 78 17.60 -18.17 9.66
C GLU A 78 17.76 -17.71 11.13
N LYS A 79 18.14 -16.45 11.36
CA LYS A 79 18.28 -15.86 12.69
C LYS A 79 17.25 -14.77 12.94
N PRO A 80 16.78 -14.59 14.18
CA PRO A 80 15.96 -13.43 14.52
C PRO A 80 16.73 -12.13 14.26
N PHE A 81 16.02 -11.02 14.05
CA PHE A 81 16.64 -9.74 13.73
C PHE A 81 17.70 -9.33 14.78
N SER A 82 17.39 -9.53 16.06
CA SER A 82 18.26 -9.19 17.20
C SER A 82 19.62 -9.89 17.16
N GLU A 83 19.75 -11.05 16.49
CA GLU A 83 20.95 -11.88 16.44
C GLU A 83 21.61 -11.92 15.04
N SER A 84 20.90 -11.41 14.03
CA SER A 84 21.31 -11.58 12.63
C SER A 84 22.44 -10.64 12.18
N GLY A 85 22.59 -9.50 12.85
CA GLY A 85 23.44 -8.42 12.39
C GLY A 85 22.94 -7.73 11.11
N ALA A 86 21.71 -8.03 10.66
CA ALA A 86 21.13 -7.44 9.47
C ALA A 86 20.81 -5.96 9.67
N LYS A 87 20.84 -5.18 8.59
CA LYS A 87 20.31 -3.80 8.60
C LYS A 87 18.82 -3.84 8.83
N ALA A 88 18.28 -2.82 9.53
CA ALA A 88 16.83 -2.71 9.76
C ALA A 88 16.00 -2.69 8.47
N SER A 89 16.56 -2.19 7.39
CA SER A 89 15.96 -2.13 6.04
C SER A 89 16.18 -3.39 5.19
N ALA A 90 16.80 -4.43 5.74
CA ALA A 90 17.00 -5.69 5.00
C ALA A 90 15.67 -6.40 4.77
N ILE A 91 15.58 -7.16 3.67
CA ILE A 91 14.43 -8.02 3.36
C ILE A 91 14.60 -9.33 4.15
N SER A 92 13.59 -9.73 4.92
CA SER A 92 13.60 -10.98 5.68
C SER A 92 13.52 -12.21 4.77
N ASP A 93 13.84 -13.37 5.31
CA ASP A 93 13.77 -14.64 4.57
C ASP A 93 12.33 -14.93 4.11
N GLN A 94 11.34 -14.68 4.98
CA GLN A 94 9.92 -14.86 4.65
C GLN A 94 9.43 -13.85 3.62
N GLN A 95 9.91 -12.60 3.67
CA GLN A 95 9.61 -11.61 2.65
C GLN A 95 10.20 -12.00 1.29
N LYS A 96 11.41 -12.51 1.24
CA LYS A 96 11.99 -13.07 0.00
C LYS A 96 11.19 -14.26 -0.51
N GLN A 97 10.76 -15.15 0.38
CA GLN A 97 9.95 -16.32 0.05
C GLN A 97 8.65 -15.91 -0.62
N PHE A 98 7.82 -15.09 0.02
CA PHE A 98 6.54 -14.74 -0.58
C PHE A 98 6.67 -13.91 -1.87
N LEU A 99 7.68 -13.05 -1.96
CA LEU A 99 7.92 -12.26 -3.18
C LEU A 99 8.38 -13.14 -4.36
N LYS A 100 9.20 -14.16 -4.10
CA LYS A 100 9.80 -15.01 -5.12
C LYS A 100 8.97 -16.26 -5.39
N ASP A 101 8.69 -17.04 -4.35
CA ASP A 101 8.14 -18.39 -4.50
C ASP A 101 6.60 -18.35 -4.63
N ASP A 102 5.93 -17.44 -3.90
CA ASP A 102 4.49 -17.24 -3.98
C ASP A 102 4.09 -16.19 -5.03
N ASN A 103 5.07 -15.57 -5.70
CA ASN A 103 4.88 -14.52 -6.71
C ASN A 103 4.06 -13.30 -6.23
N LEU A 104 3.96 -13.09 -4.93
CA LEU A 104 3.18 -12.03 -4.33
C LEU A 104 3.83 -10.66 -4.60
N ARG A 105 2.99 -9.63 -4.86
CA ARG A 105 3.45 -8.26 -5.10
C ARG A 105 2.73 -7.23 -4.22
N HIS A 106 1.65 -7.58 -3.54
CA HIS A 106 0.94 -6.68 -2.64
C HIS A 106 1.40 -6.89 -1.20
N VAL A 107 2.12 -5.92 -0.66
CA VAL A 107 2.72 -6.01 0.69
C VAL A 107 2.01 -5.05 1.64
N LEU A 108 1.49 -5.58 2.75
CA LEU A 108 0.82 -4.80 3.79
C LEU A 108 1.82 -4.43 4.90
N LEU A 109 2.18 -3.16 4.96
CA LEU A 109 3.03 -2.61 6.03
C LEU A 109 2.18 -2.11 7.19
N THR A 110 2.49 -2.52 8.40
CA THR A 110 1.80 -2.06 9.61
C THR A 110 2.72 -1.35 10.59
N ALA A 111 4.02 -1.62 10.53
CA ALA A 111 5.00 -0.95 11.36
C ALA A 111 6.33 -0.80 10.63
N VAL A 112 6.98 0.34 10.83
CA VAL A 112 8.34 0.62 10.33
C VAL A 112 9.15 1.30 11.42
N LYS A 113 10.42 1.00 11.53
CA LYS A 113 11.30 1.56 12.58
C LYS A 113 11.47 3.08 12.46
N SER A 114 11.55 3.58 11.24
CA SER A 114 11.62 5.02 10.92
C SER A 114 11.29 5.24 9.45
N PRO A 115 11.00 6.49 9.01
CA PRO A 115 10.79 6.81 7.60
C PRO A 115 11.96 6.43 6.70
N GLU A 116 13.20 6.63 7.14
CA GLU A 116 14.40 6.30 6.38
C GLU A 116 14.52 4.79 6.17
N VAL A 117 14.23 4.01 7.21
CA VAL A 117 14.24 2.54 7.14
C VAL A 117 13.15 2.06 6.17
N ALA A 118 11.96 2.66 6.19
CA ALA A 118 10.89 2.33 5.27
C ALA A 118 11.28 2.60 3.81
N ALA A 119 11.83 3.78 3.53
CA ALA A 119 12.26 4.17 2.18
C ALA A 119 13.40 3.26 1.66
N GLU A 120 14.40 2.96 2.49
CA GLU A 120 15.50 2.07 2.13
C GLU A 120 15.00 0.63 1.90
N TRP A 121 14.12 0.13 2.78
CA TRP A 121 13.51 -1.18 2.61
C TRP A 121 12.69 -1.27 1.32
N ASN A 122 11.87 -0.25 1.03
CA ASN A 122 11.14 -0.21 -0.24
C ASN A 122 12.08 -0.30 -1.44
N ASN A 123 13.17 0.46 -1.44
CA ASN A 123 14.16 0.40 -2.52
C ASN A 123 14.76 -1.00 -2.68
N ASN A 124 15.06 -1.68 -1.56
CA ASN A 124 15.56 -3.04 -1.56
C ASN A 124 14.52 -4.03 -2.12
N VAL A 125 13.26 -3.90 -1.71
CA VAL A 125 12.16 -4.73 -2.24
C VAL A 125 11.98 -4.51 -3.73
N GLN A 126 11.93 -3.26 -4.21
CA GLN A 126 11.79 -2.96 -5.64
C GLN A 126 12.96 -3.52 -6.45
N ALA A 127 14.19 -3.41 -5.95
CA ALA A 127 15.35 -4.01 -6.59
C ALA A 127 15.26 -5.54 -6.64
N TYR A 128 14.81 -6.16 -5.55
CA TYR A 128 14.64 -7.61 -5.47
C TYR A 128 13.59 -8.12 -6.44
N VAL A 129 12.39 -7.53 -6.45
CA VAL A 129 11.32 -7.97 -7.37
C VAL A 129 11.64 -7.65 -8.83
N GLU A 130 12.38 -6.58 -9.11
CA GLU A 130 12.88 -6.28 -10.46
C GLU A 130 13.81 -7.39 -10.99
N SER A 131 14.50 -8.12 -10.10
CA SER A 131 15.35 -9.25 -10.47
C SER A 131 14.59 -10.56 -10.72
N LEU A 132 13.30 -10.62 -10.39
CA LEU A 132 12.48 -11.83 -10.45
C LEU A 132 11.76 -11.99 -11.78
N GLY A 133 12.49 -12.29 -12.82
CA GLY A 133 11.94 -12.65 -14.14
C GLY A 133 11.28 -11.48 -14.87
N LEU A 134 9.99 -11.26 -14.72
CA LEU A 134 9.26 -10.24 -15.50
C LEU A 134 9.40 -8.81 -14.96
N GLY A 135 10.10 -8.60 -13.84
CA GLY A 135 10.35 -7.28 -13.26
C GLY A 135 9.10 -6.56 -12.75
N ILE A 136 8.05 -7.29 -12.37
CA ILE A 136 6.80 -6.71 -11.86
C ILE A 136 7.07 -6.05 -10.51
N PRO A 137 6.80 -4.74 -10.34
CA PRO A 137 7.09 -4.02 -9.10
C PRO A 137 6.20 -4.47 -7.94
N ALA A 138 6.70 -4.32 -6.71
CA ALA A 138 5.89 -4.48 -5.51
C ALA A 138 4.98 -3.27 -5.32
N ASN A 139 3.75 -3.51 -4.85
CA ASN A 139 2.78 -2.52 -4.42
C ASN A 139 2.70 -2.56 -2.89
N ASN A 140 3.41 -1.64 -2.25
CA ASN A 140 3.38 -1.51 -0.81
C ASN A 140 2.17 -0.70 -0.38
N SER A 141 1.49 -1.18 0.64
CA SER A 141 0.26 -0.58 1.17
C SER A 141 0.31 -0.47 2.68
N SER A 142 -0.49 0.43 3.23
CA SER A 142 -0.73 0.55 4.67
C SER A 142 -2.06 1.22 4.95
N ASP A 143 -2.54 1.11 6.19
CA ASP A 143 -3.66 1.91 6.69
C ASP A 143 -3.15 3.31 7.08
N PRO A 144 -3.70 4.41 6.52
CA PRO A 144 -3.30 5.76 6.90
C PRO A 144 -3.87 6.14 8.28
N ARG A 145 -3.18 5.76 9.32
CA ARG A 145 -3.55 6.06 10.70
C ARG A 145 -2.73 7.21 11.26
N ASN A 146 -2.85 8.36 10.62
CA ASN A 146 -2.18 9.60 11.00
C ASN A 146 -2.85 10.26 12.22
N THR A 147 -3.30 9.47 13.20
CA THR A 147 -4.03 10.00 14.34
C THR A 147 -3.12 10.73 15.31
N ALA A 148 -3.71 11.61 16.13
CA ALA A 148 -2.99 12.34 17.17
C ALA A 148 -2.36 11.42 18.24
N THR A 149 -2.74 10.15 18.27
CA THR A 149 -2.16 9.14 19.16
C THR A 149 -0.93 8.52 18.51
N VAL A 150 0.26 8.91 18.95
CA VAL A 150 1.55 8.40 18.44
C VAL A 150 1.78 6.89 18.67
N THR A 151 0.92 6.26 19.46
CA THR A 151 0.92 4.81 19.68
C THR A 151 0.01 4.05 18.72
N SER A 152 -0.68 4.74 17.81
CA SER A 152 -1.46 4.07 16.76
C SER A 152 -0.53 3.30 15.82
N GLU A 153 -1.04 2.22 15.25
CA GLU A 153 -0.31 1.20 14.52
C GLU A 153 0.81 1.75 13.61
N PHE A 154 0.45 2.47 12.55
CA PHE A 154 1.44 2.96 11.61
C PHE A 154 2.24 4.16 12.14
N ASN A 155 1.62 5.05 12.91
CA ASN A 155 2.29 6.22 13.47
C ASN A 155 3.41 5.82 14.44
N ALA A 156 3.15 4.88 15.34
CA ALA A 156 4.17 4.33 16.24
C ALA A 156 5.29 3.65 15.44
N GLY A 157 4.93 2.90 14.40
CA GLY A 157 5.90 2.25 13.51
C GLY A 157 6.80 3.24 12.77
N ALA A 158 6.30 4.40 12.39
CA ALA A 158 7.10 5.47 11.80
C ALA A 158 7.87 6.32 12.83
N GLY A 159 7.89 5.92 14.10
CA GLY A 159 8.55 6.67 15.17
C GLY A 159 7.78 7.94 15.58
N GLY A 160 6.51 8.07 15.20
CA GLY A 160 5.69 9.25 15.46
C GLY A 160 6.07 10.50 14.66
N THR A 161 6.78 10.34 13.55
CA THR A 161 7.33 11.44 12.74
C THR A 161 6.47 11.83 11.55
N ILE A 162 5.34 11.16 11.34
CA ILE A 162 4.35 11.54 10.33
C ILE A 162 3.40 12.62 10.86
N SER A 163 2.71 13.33 9.96
CA SER A 163 1.72 14.35 10.35
C SER A 163 0.59 13.75 11.21
N LEU A 164 0.14 14.51 12.19
CA LEU A 164 -0.90 14.09 13.14
C LEU A 164 -2.24 14.71 12.75
N TRP A 165 -3.26 13.88 12.61
CA TRP A 165 -4.61 14.26 12.20
C TRP A 165 -5.64 13.61 13.14
N PRO A 166 -6.83 14.18 13.27
CA PRO A 166 -7.90 13.54 14.01
C PRO A 166 -8.37 12.25 13.32
N ASP A 167 -8.99 11.35 14.08
CA ASP A 167 -9.62 10.15 13.53
C ASP A 167 -10.79 10.47 12.62
N GLY A 168 -11.23 9.50 11.83
CA GLY A 168 -12.30 9.64 10.84
C GLY A 168 -13.58 10.26 11.41
N LEU A 169 -14.01 9.82 12.60
CA LEU A 169 -15.21 10.36 13.23
C LEU A 169 -15.06 11.85 13.60
N ALA A 170 -13.90 12.26 14.08
CA ALA A 170 -13.63 13.66 14.37
C ALA A 170 -13.49 14.50 13.09
N MET A 171 -12.94 13.93 12.01
CA MET A 171 -12.98 14.58 10.69
C MET A 171 -14.42 14.73 10.18
N GLY A 172 -15.26 13.71 10.35
CA GLY A 172 -16.67 13.76 10.01
C GLY A 172 -17.43 14.84 10.80
N ALA A 173 -17.10 15.03 12.07
CA ALA A 173 -17.70 16.07 12.93
C ALA A 173 -17.36 17.52 12.49
N THR A 174 -16.39 17.71 11.61
CA THR A 174 -16.12 19.03 11.03
C THR A 174 -17.15 19.42 9.96
N PHE A 175 -17.83 18.47 9.35
CA PHE A 175 -18.70 18.63 8.18
C PHE A 175 -17.99 19.31 6.99
N ASP A 176 -16.66 19.20 6.93
CA ASP A 176 -15.82 19.86 5.93
C ASP A 176 -15.06 18.83 5.06
N PRO A 177 -15.60 18.46 3.89
CA PRO A 177 -14.92 17.57 2.96
C PRO A 177 -13.58 18.12 2.45
N GLU A 178 -13.44 19.44 2.37
CA GLU A 178 -12.18 20.06 1.92
C GLU A 178 -11.03 19.79 2.88
N LEU A 179 -11.29 19.80 4.19
CA LEU A 179 -10.31 19.41 5.20
C LEU A 179 -9.85 17.94 5.00
N VAL A 180 -10.79 17.05 4.67
CA VAL A 180 -10.48 15.63 4.39
C VAL A 180 -9.65 15.48 3.11
N ARG A 181 -9.94 16.30 2.08
CA ARG A 181 -9.14 16.33 0.86
C ARG A 181 -7.69 16.78 1.14
N GLN A 182 -7.51 17.83 1.93
CA GLN A 182 -6.19 18.32 2.36
C GLN A 182 -5.41 17.26 3.16
N PHE A 183 -6.08 16.57 4.06
CA PHE A 183 -5.50 15.42 4.75
C PHE A 183 -4.97 14.38 3.75
N GLY A 184 -5.79 13.99 2.77
CA GLY A 184 -5.43 13.03 1.75
C GLY A 184 -4.19 13.44 0.95
N GLU A 185 -4.10 14.71 0.54
CA GLU A 185 -2.95 15.26 -0.18
C GLU A 185 -1.65 15.21 0.62
N ILE A 186 -1.72 15.55 1.91
CA ILE A 186 -0.56 15.53 2.79
C ILE A 186 -0.12 14.09 3.08
N ALA A 187 -1.06 13.23 3.45
CA ALA A 187 -0.78 11.83 3.74
C ALA A 187 -0.27 11.07 2.51
N ALA A 188 -0.76 11.39 1.30
CA ALA A 188 -0.23 10.81 0.06
C ALA A 188 1.25 11.14 -0.16
N LYS A 189 1.67 12.37 0.08
CA LYS A 189 3.08 12.78 -0.01
C LYS A 189 3.95 12.02 0.99
N GLU A 190 3.49 11.89 2.23
CA GLU A 190 4.17 11.10 3.26
C GLU A 190 4.27 9.63 2.85
N TYR A 191 3.19 9.04 2.35
CA TYR A 191 3.18 7.67 1.86
C TYR A 191 4.17 7.44 0.72
N ARG A 192 4.19 8.34 -0.26
CA ARG A 192 5.17 8.28 -1.36
C ARG A 192 6.60 8.36 -0.86
N ALA A 193 6.88 9.22 0.11
CA ALA A 193 8.21 9.33 0.73
C ALA A 193 8.63 8.04 1.44
N LEU A 194 7.68 7.30 2.03
CA LEU A 194 7.91 6.01 2.68
C LEU A 194 7.96 4.82 1.68
N GLY A 195 7.66 5.05 0.40
CA GLY A 195 7.57 4.00 -0.61
C GLY A 195 6.25 3.23 -0.60
N ILE A 196 5.19 3.79 0.02
CA ILE A 196 3.85 3.24 0.04
C ILE A 196 3.06 3.82 -1.13
N THR A 197 2.40 2.97 -1.90
CA THR A 197 1.69 3.33 -3.14
C THR A 197 0.20 3.05 -3.08
N THR A 198 -0.27 2.38 -2.02
CA THR A 198 -1.69 2.11 -1.80
C THR A 198 -2.08 2.38 -0.36
N ALA A 199 -3.09 3.22 -0.17
CA ALA A 199 -3.75 3.43 1.10
C ALA A 199 -4.93 2.46 1.23
N LEU A 200 -4.95 1.63 2.29
CA LEU A 200 -6.07 0.74 2.60
C LEU A 200 -7.22 1.51 3.24
N SER A 201 -7.67 2.54 2.58
CA SER A 201 -8.61 3.56 3.04
C SER A 201 -9.25 4.28 1.85
N PRO A 202 -10.35 5.02 2.03
CA PRO A 202 -11.06 5.30 3.29
C PRO A 202 -11.95 4.15 3.74
N LYS A 203 -12.31 4.16 5.04
CA LYS A 203 -13.44 3.37 5.56
C LYS A 203 -14.71 4.15 5.32
N ILE A 204 -15.58 3.62 4.47
CA ILE A 204 -16.89 4.18 4.15
C ILE A 204 -18.04 3.45 4.83
N ASP A 205 -17.70 2.62 5.82
CA ASP A 205 -18.69 1.98 6.68
C ASP A 205 -19.49 3.03 7.43
N LEU A 206 -20.78 2.80 7.66
CA LEU A 206 -21.62 3.71 8.43
C LEU A 206 -21.45 3.44 9.93
N GLY A 207 -21.32 4.49 10.71
CA GLY A 207 -21.19 4.43 12.16
C GLY A 207 -22.54 4.26 12.87
N THR A 208 -23.31 3.25 12.50
CA THR A 208 -24.67 3.02 12.97
C THR A 208 -24.80 2.34 14.33
N GLU A 209 -23.71 1.81 14.87
CA GLU A 209 -23.68 1.15 16.18
C GLU A 209 -22.51 1.71 17.01
N PRO A 210 -22.77 2.58 18.00
CA PRO A 210 -21.74 3.31 18.74
C PRO A 210 -20.87 2.43 19.65
N ARG A 211 -21.29 1.19 19.95
CA ARG A 211 -20.50 0.22 20.73
C ARG A 211 -19.43 -0.48 19.91
N TRP A 212 -19.46 -0.31 18.58
CA TRP A 212 -18.44 -0.88 17.71
C TRP A 212 -17.09 -0.24 17.97
N TYR A 213 -16.07 -1.03 18.32
CA TYR A 213 -14.77 -0.52 18.73
C TYR A 213 -14.00 0.23 17.63
N ARG A 214 -14.40 0.03 16.35
CA ARG A 214 -13.80 0.72 15.19
C ARG A 214 -14.58 1.96 14.75
N ILE A 215 -15.54 2.41 15.54
CA ILE A 215 -16.38 3.58 15.24
C ILE A 215 -15.55 4.85 14.99
N ALA A 216 -14.43 5.02 15.71
CA ALA A 216 -13.56 6.17 15.56
C ALA A 216 -12.96 6.32 14.13
N TYR A 217 -12.88 5.24 13.38
CA TYR A 217 -12.25 5.25 12.06
C TYR A 217 -13.22 5.46 10.89
N VAL A 218 -14.50 5.68 11.13
CA VAL A 218 -15.51 6.00 10.12
C VAL A 218 -15.95 7.46 10.26
N PHE A 219 -16.50 8.05 9.20
CA PHE A 219 -16.81 9.48 9.21
C PHE A 219 -18.13 9.81 9.92
N SER A 220 -19.16 8.97 9.77
CA SER A 220 -20.51 9.27 10.25
C SER A 220 -21.43 8.06 10.16
N GLU A 221 -22.63 8.19 10.73
CA GLU A 221 -23.78 7.34 10.46
C GLU A 221 -24.58 7.79 9.22
N SER A 222 -24.41 9.04 8.76
CA SER A 222 -25.09 9.59 7.57
C SER A 222 -24.43 9.13 6.28
N PRO A 223 -25.17 8.42 5.39
CA PRO A 223 -24.65 8.01 4.09
C PRO A 223 -24.17 9.19 3.22
N GLU A 224 -24.88 10.32 3.28
CA GLU A 224 -24.56 11.52 2.50
C GLU A 224 -23.22 12.13 2.95
N LEU A 225 -22.99 12.23 4.26
CA LEU A 225 -21.75 12.74 4.80
C LEU A 225 -20.59 11.79 4.52
N VAL A 226 -20.77 10.48 4.73
CA VAL A 226 -19.78 9.46 4.43
C VAL A 226 -19.37 9.49 2.95
N LYS A 227 -20.36 9.63 2.04
CA LYS A 227 -20.11 9.77 0.60
C LYS A 227 -19.28 11.01 0.29
N ALA A 228 -19.62 12.17 0.88
CA ALA A 228 -18.88 13.42 0.65
C ALA A 228 -17.44 13.34 1.17
N MET A 229 -17.25 12.86 2.40
CA MET A 229 -15.94 12.70 3.02
C MET A 229 -15.10 11.63 2.32
N GLY A 230 -15.69 10.49 1.99
CA GLY A 230 -15.01 9.42 1.29
C GLY A 230 -14.54 9.83 -0.11
N LYS A 231 -15.36 10.58 -0.85
CA LYS A 231 -14.97 11.15 -2.14
C LYS A 231 -13.78 12.09 -1.98
N ALA A 232 -13.85 13.04 -1.06
CA ALA A 232 -12.79 14.00 -0.81
C ALA A 232 -11.47 13.32 -0.40
N TYR A 233 -11.55 12.28 0.43
CA TYR A 233 -10.41 11.45 0.81
C TYR A 233 -9.74 10.81 -0.41
N VAL A 234 -10.52 10.15 -1.27
CA VAL A 234 -10.00 9.51 -2.48
C VAL A 234 -9.37 10.54 -3.42
N GLU A 235 -10.03 11.68 -3.63
CA GLU A 235 -9.49 12.77 -4.45
C GLU A 235 -8.16 13.28 -3.90
N GLY A 236 -8.05 13.48 -2.58
CA GLY A 236 -6.81 13.91 -1.94
C GLY A 236 -5.65 12.93 -2.13
N PHE A 237 -5.90 11.63 -1.97
CA PHE A 237 -4.87 10.60 -2.15
C PHE A 237 -4.48 10.36 -3.61
N GLN A 238 -5.43 10.41 -4.53
CA GLN A 238 -5.21 9.99 -5.91
C GLN A 238 -4.90 11.13 -6.87
N THR A 239 -5.33 12.35 -6.57
CA THR A 239 -5.11 13.49 -7.45
C THR A 239 -3.78 14.18 -7.13
N SER A 240 -2.90 14.28 -8.11
CA SER A 240 -1.69 15.09 -7.99
C SER A 240 -1.91 16.50 -8.55
N GLY A 241 -1.02 17.44 -8.18
CA GLY A 241 -1.02 18.77 -8.77
C GLY A 241 -0.79 18.75 -10.28
N LYS A 242 -1.27 19.77 -11.00
CA LYS A 242 -1.20 19.83 -12.47
C LYS A 242 0.21 19.64 -13.04
N ASP A 243 1.22 20.15 -12.34
CA ASP A 243 2.62 20.08 -12.78
C ASP A 243 3.22 18.66 -12.66
N THR A 244 2.56 17.78 -11.91
CA THR A 244 2.98 16.40 -11.70
C THR A 244 2.02 15.40 -12.34
N GLU A 245 0.97 15.86 -13.00
CA GLU A 245 -0.05 15.02 -13.63
C GLU A 245 0.54 14.22 -14.80
N ILE A 246 0.35 12.90 -14.75
CA ILE A 246 0.72 12.00 -15.84
C ILE A 246 -0.47 11.76 -16.76
N ASN A 247 -1.64 11.50 -16.17
CA ASN A 247 -2.89 11.24 -16.90
C ASN A 247 -4.10 11.37 -15.97
N SER A 248 -5.13 12.13 -16.40
CA SER A 248 -6.44 12.23 -15.74
C SER A 248 -6.40 12.48 -14.22
N GLY A 249 -5.53 13.38 -13.78
CA GLY A 249 -5.33 13.71 -12.37
C GLY A 249 -4.31 12.83 -11.64
N TRP A 250 -3.86 11.74 -12.24
CA TRP A 250 -2.81 10.89 -11.69
C TRP A 250 -1.42 11.46 -11.97
N GLY A 251 -0.56 11.40 -10.96
CA GLY A 251 0.83 11.84 -11.07
C GLY A 251 1.76 11.03 -10.18
N TYR A 252 3.01 11.46 -10.09
CA TYR A 252 4.02 10.77 -9.30
C TYR A 252 3.74 10.78 -7.79
N GLU A 253 2.96 11.74 -7.31
CA GLU A 253 2.57 11.86 -5.90
C GLU A 253 1.29 11.09 -5.58
N SER A 254 0.58 10.58 -6.59
CA SER A 254 -0.66 9.83 -6.40
C SER A 254 -0.45 8.52 -5.64
N VAL A 255 -1.36 8.24 -4.73
CA VAL A 255 -1.45 6.99 -3.98
C VAL A 255 -2.82 6.38 -4.23
N ASN A 256 -2.87 5.11 -4.57
CA ASN A 256 -4.14 4.40 -4.75
C ASN A 256 -4.94 4.38 -3.46
N ALA A 257 -6.21 4.74 -3.51
CA ALA A 257 -7.13 4.57 -2.40
C ALA A 257 -7.92 3.26 -2.58
N MET A 258 -7.87 2.42 -1.57
CA MET A 258 -8.64 1.18 -1.51
C MET A 258 -9.81 1.37 -0.55
N VAL A 259 -10.94 1.77 -1.12
CA VAL A 259 -12.17 1.98 -0.36
C VAL A 259 -12.62 0.68 0.32
N LYS A 260 -12.91 0.73 1.62
CA LYS A 260 -13.30 -0.44 2.41
C LYS A 260 -14.42 -0.10 3.41
N HIS A 261 -15.20 -1.10 3.87
CA HIS A 261 -15.20 -2.50 3.45
C HIS A 261 -16.38 -2.71 2.49
N TRP A 262 -16.10 -2.86 1.26
CA TRP A 262 -17.11 -2.98 0.21
C TRP A 262 -17.56 -4.43 0.02
N PRO A 263 -18.90 -4.69 -0.11
CA PRO A 263 -20.04 -3.79 0.06
C PRO A 263 -20.68 -3.88 1.46
N GLY A 264 -20.08 -3.38 2.50
CA GLY A 264 -20.66 -3.28 3.81
C GLY A 264 -20.06 -4.23 4.86
N GLY A 265 -18.92 -3.84 5.39
CA GLY A 265 -18.25 -4.48 6.51
C GLY A 265 -18.35 -3.67 7.80
N GLY A 266 -19.41 -2.86 7.93
CA GLY A 266 -19.62 -1.96 9.06
C GLY A 266 -19.94 -2.68 10.38
N PRO A 267 -20.47 -1.96 11.36
CA PRO A 267 -20.79 -2.52 12.66
C PRO A 267 -21.91 -3.54 12.58
N GLU A 268 -21.88 -4.47 13.51
CA GLU A 268 -22.90 -5.48 13.69
C GLU A 268 -23.61 -5.32 15.02
N GLU A 269 -24.77 -5.95 15.17
CA GLU A 269 -25.62 -5.87 16.37
C GLU A 269 -24.80 -6.06 17.65
N GLY A 270 -24.98 -5.16 18.61
CA GLY A 270 -24.28 -5.19 19.88
C GLY A 270 -22.81 -4.75 19.82
N GLY A 271 -22.39 -4.08 18.73
CA GLY A 271 -21.02 -3.61 18.54
C GLY A 271 -20.05 -4.69 18.06
N ARG A 272 -20.57 -5.79 17.54
CA ARG A 272 -19.73 -6.83 16.92
C ARG A 272 -19.05 -6.31 15.66
N ASP A 273 -17.98 -6.95 15.31
CA ASP A 273 -17.17 -6.62 14.13
C ASP A 273 -17.19 -7.78 13.12
N ALA A 274 -17.24 -7.45 11.84
CA ALA A 274 -17.31 -8.41 10.75
C ALA A 274 -16.13 -9.39 10.70
N HIS A 275 -14.98 -9.04 11.29
CA HIS A 275 -13.85 -9.97 11.42
C HIS A 275 -14.20 -11.20 12.28
N TRP A 276 -15.16 -11.06 13.19
CA TRP A 276 -15.51 -12.10 14.15
C TRP A 276 -16.90 -12.70 13.91
N ALA A 277 -17.82 -11.92 13.40
CA ALA A 277 -19.21 -12.33 13.20
C ALA A 277 -19.58 -12.57 11.72
N MET A 278 -18.68 -12.26 10.80
CA MET A 278 -18.79 -12.53 9.36
C MET A 278 -20.06 -11.94 8.70
N GLY A 279 -20.46 -10.73 9.08
CA GLY A 279 -21.62 -10.03 8.53
C GLY A 279 -22.97 -10.57 8.96
N LYS A 280 -23.03 -11.52 9.86
CA LYS A 280 -24.28 -12.22 10.26
C LYS A 280 -25.28 -11.30 10.94
N PHE A 281 -24.83 -10.25 11.61
CA PHE A 281 -25.64 -9.34 12.41
C PHE A 281 -25.44 -7.89 11.97
N ALA A 282 -25.22 -7.65 10.69
CA ALA A 282 -24.97 -6.31 10.18
C ALA A 282 -26.10 -5.33 10.54
N VAL A 283 -25.74 -4.12 10.89
CA VAL A 283 -26.63 -3.02 11.27
C VAL A 283 -26.48 -1.89 10.24
N TYR A 284 -27.57 -1.56 9.56
CA TYR A 284 -27.63 -0.53 8.53
C TYR A 284 -28.54 0.62 8.93
#